data_8a0469de05dea3382348768c2839d4d1
#
_entry.id   8a0469de05dea3382348768c2839d4d1
#
_cell.length_a   1.000
_cell.length_b   1.000
_cell.length_c   1.000
_cell.angle_alpha   90.00
_cell.angle_beta   90.00
_cell.angle_gamma   90.00
#
_symmetry.space_group_name_H-M   'P 1'
#
loop_
_entity.id
_entity.type
_entity.pdbx_description
1 polymer ?
#
loop_
_entity_poly.entity_id
_entity_poly.type
_entity_poly.pdbx_seq_one_letter_code
_entity_poly.pdbx_strand_id
1 'polypeptide(L)'
;MPWYLYHALKQLFPSGRFFSFFTFMSIVGVMLGVCVLIIVQSVMNGFGEGIRSKIVETYGDIRIKSNELIYNWETDFEVLRSMPEVQAIAPYAEGVVMLQFENRPEFPGIRGIDPVEEEGVIPVSTFITLGDLNEFDDEGVFLGEGLAYALKVRPGDWVEVFTPLMLEALKEDEVLLPREFKVLGLYRTRSPTVDSNTMICTLRVMQELYGMGEGVHGIVIKLKPEVDADLFAMQLEGELLQPGMRAVSWRQSSRDFLFVIEQEKRVISFIIIFIILVASFSIAISLMMAVLRKTREIGLLVAMGARPRQVAYSYCFQGFVIGFVGTIFGILMALCALYFRGPILSTYMRVTNSQVGFLGVYDVYEIPVHYLKSDFIMVTIFAIVISTLAGLLPAFRAARLKPADALRSE
;
A
#
# COMPACT_ATOMS: atom_id res chain seq x y z
N MET A 1 -6.78 -44.22 -18.01
CA MET A 1 -7.58 -43.01 -17.79
C MET A 1 -9.07 -43.36 -17.93
N PRO A 2 -9.97 -42.97 -17.00
CA PRO A 2 -11.39 -43.25 -17.14
C PRO A 2 -11.94 -42.62 -18.43
N TRP A 3 -12.86 -43.30 -19.11
CA TRP A 3 -13.38 -42.87 -20.41
C TRP A 3 -14.03 -41.48 -20.38
N TYR A 4 -14.66 -41.10 -19.29
CA TYR A 4 -15.33 -39.80 -19.15
C TYR A 4 -14.35 -38.61 -19.08
N LEU A 5 -13.12 -38.81 -18.55
CA LEU A 5 -12.06 -37.80 -18.58
C LEU A 5 -11.47 -37.64 -19.98
N TYR A 6 -11.24 -38.75 -20.68
CA TYR A 6 -10.79 -38.73 -22.09
C TYR A 6 -11.82 -37.99 -22.97
N HIS A 7 -13.10 -38.30 -22.76
CA HIS A 7 -14.19 -37.66 -23.48
C HIS A 7 -14.24 -36.16 -23.21
N ALA A 8 -14.08 -35.73 -21.95
CA ALA A 8 -14.00 -34.32 -21.56
C ALA A 8 -12.89 -33.56 -22.28
N LEU A 9 -11.68 -34.12 -22.32
CA LEU A 9 -10.55 -33.52 -23.03
C LEU A 9 -10.78 -33.45 -24.54
N LYS A 10 -11.33 -34.50 -25.15
CA LYS A 10 -11.62 -34.52 -26.58
C LYS A 10 -12.73 -33.54 -26.99
N GLN A 11 -13.62 -33.21 -26.06
CA GLN A 11 -14.65 -32.17 -26.30
C GLN A 11 -14.07 -30.77 -26.23
N LEU A 12 -13.10 -30.52 -25.31
CA LEU A 12 -12.41 -29.22 -25.19
C LEU A 12 -11.47 -28.96 -26.38
N PHE A 13 -10.82 -30.07 -26.88
CA PHE A 13 -9.84 -30.04 -27.97
C PHE A 13 -10.32 -30.90 -29.15
N PRO A 14 -11.30 -30.43 -29.94
CA PRO A 14 -11.80 -31.20 -31.07
C PRO A 14 -10.72 -31.34 -32.15
N SER A 15 -10.62 -32.53 -32.74
CA SER A 15 -9.65 -32.85 -33.80
C SER A 15 -9.72 -31.83 -34.94
N GLY A 16 -8.61 -31.10 -35.19
CA GLY A 16 -8.48 -30.09 -36.25
C GLY A 16 -8.68 -28.63 -35.84
N ARG A 17 -9.06 -28.33 -34.56
CA ARG A 17 -9.09 -26.97 -34.01
C ARG A 17 -8.56 -26.99 -32.58
N PHE A 18 -7.74 -26.03 -32.25
CA PHE A 18 -7.14 -25.95 -30.88
C PHE A 18 -8.19 -25.82 -29.78
N PHE A 19 -9.28 -25.07 -30.01
CA PHE A 19 -10.38 -24.90 -29.06
C PHE A 19 -11.71 -24.69 -29.79
N SER A 20 -12.82 -25.10 -29.14
CA SER A 20 -14.14 -24.60 -29.48
C SER A 20 -14.22 -23.11 -29.15
N PHE A 21 -14.92 -22.33 -29.99
CA PHE A 21 -15.11 -20.89 -29.77
C PHE A 21 -15.60 -20.57 -28.33
N PHE A 22 -16.57 -21.34 -27.84
CA PHE A 22 -17.11 -21.15 -26.48
C PHE A 22 -16.11 -21.51 -25.39
N THR A 23 -15.30 -22.56 -25.60
CA THR A 23 -14.21 -22.91 -24.67
C THR A 23 -13.16 -21.82 -24.61
N PHE A 24 -12.79 -21.27 -25.77
CA PHE A 24 -11.83 -20.15 -25.84
C PHE A 24 -12.34 -18.93 -25.12
N MET A 25 -13.59 -18.50 -25.34
CA MET A 25 -14.20 -17.35 -24.64
C MET A 25 -14.27 -17.58 -23.15
N SER A 26 -14.53 -18.80 -22.66
CA SER A 26 -14.53 -19.12 -21.25
C SER A 26 -13.12 -19.03 -20.63
N ILE A 27 -12.10 -19.55 -21.34
CA ILE A 27 -10.69 -19.43 -20.89
C ILE A 27 -10.27 -17.97 -20.83
N VAL A 28 -10.60 -17.16 -21.84
CA VAL A 28 -10.31 -15.71 -21.86
C VAL A 28 -11.02 -14.99 -20.71
N GLY A 29 -12.26 -15.33 -20.41
CA GLY A 29 -12.99 -14.74 -19.28
C GLY A 29 -12.32 -15.01 -17.94
N VAL A 30 -11.90 -16.26 -17.67
CA VAL A 30 -11.16 -16.61 -16.45
C VAL A 30 -9.79 -15.95 -16.44
N MET A 31 -9.08 -15.97 -17.56
CA MET A 31 -7.77 -15.36 -17.72
C MET A 31 -7.80 -13.86 -17.37
N LEU A 32 -8.77 -13.12 -17.93
CA LEU A 32 -8.93 -11.70 -17.63
C LEU A 32 -9.31 -11.45 -16.17
N GLY A 33 -10.23 -12.24 -15.62
CA GLY A 33 -10.63 -12.13 -14.22
C GLY A 33 -9.45 -12.34 -13.27
N VAL A 34 -8.67 -13.41 -13.46
CA VAL A 34 -7.47 -13.70 -12.66
C VAL A 34 -6.39 -12.65 -12.85
N CYS A 35 -6.17 -12.20 -14.08
CA CYS A 35 -5.19 -11.17 -14.40
C CYS A 35 -5.49 -9.87 -13.65
N VAL A 36 -6.71 -9.35 -13.76
CA VAL A 36 -7.13 -8.11 -13.08
C VAL A 36 -7.01 -8.26 -11.57
N LEU A 37 -7.41 -9.40 -11.02
CA LEU A 37 -7.36 -9.68 -9.59
C LEU A 37 -5.92 -9.62 -9.06
N ILE A 38 -4.99 -10.28 -9.72
CA ILE A 38 -3.57 -10.30 -9.33
C ILE A 38 -2.95 -8.89 -9.46
N ILE A 39 -3.24 -8.18 -10.55
CA ILE A 39 -2.72 -6.81 -10.75
C ILE A 39 -3.19 -5.92 -9.61
N VAL A 40 -4.50 -5.88 -9.35
CA VAL A 40 -5.08 -5.01 -8.31
C VAL A 40 -4.54 -5.37 -6.93
N GLN A 41 -4.49 -6.65 -6.58
CA GLN A 41 -3.97 -7.10 -5.28
C GLN A 41 -2.50 -6.72 -5.10
N SER A 42 -1.66 -6.98 -6.12
CA SER A 42 -0.23 -6.67 -6.06
C SER A 42 0.05 -5.17 -5.97
N VAL A 43 -0.71 -4.35 -6.69
CA VAL A 43 -0.61 -2.88 -6.63
C VAL A 43 -1.07 -2.36 -5.27
N MET A 44 -2.21 -2.83 -4.76
CA MET A 44 -2.71 -2.41 -3.44
C MET A 44 -1.76 -2.80 -2.30
N ASN A 45 -1.15 -3.98 -2.37
CA ASN A 45 -0.12 -4.37 -1.40
C ASN A 45 1.13 -3.50 -1.53
N GLY A 46 1.52 -3.14 -2.76
CA GLY A 46 2.62 -2.23 -3.03
C GLY A 46 2.38 -0.83 -2.46
N PHE A 47 1.17 -0.29 -2.61
CA PHE A 47 0.79 0.97 -1.97
C PHE A 47 0.86 0.88 -0.45
N GLY A 48 0.31 -0.17 0.14
CA GLY A 48 0.36 -0.38 1.59
C GLY A 48 1.79 -0.40 2.16
N GLU A 49 2.70 -1.12 1.50
CA GLU A 49 4.11 -1.17 1.92
C GLU A 49 4.86 0.14 1.63
N GLY A 50 4.60 0.78 0.48
CA GLY A 50 5.17 2.09 0.15
C GLY A 50 4.77 3.19 1.14
N ILE A 51 3.53 3.18 1.61
CA ILE A 51 3.04 4.10 2.62
C ILE A 51 3.68 3.82 3.99
N ARG A 52 3.77 2.54 4.38
CA ARG A 52 4.44 2.14 5.61
C ARG A 52 5.88 2.65 5.64
N SER A 53 6.67 2.40 4.58
CA SER A 53 8.06 2.87 4.54
C SER A 53 8.17 4.38 4.64
N LYS A 54 7.30 5.13 3.94
CA LYS A 54 7.27 6.60 4.03
C LYS A 54 6.97 7.09 5.45
N ILE A 55 5.97 6.51 6.12
CA ILE A 55 5.62 6.91 7.49
C ILE A 55 6.76 6.60 8.45
N VAL A 56 7.31 5.38 8.39
CA VAL A 56 8.38 4.95 9.29
C VAL A 56 9.70 5.71 9.03
N GLU A 57 10.04 5.97 7.76
CA GLU A 57 11.21 6.77 7.40
C GLU A 57 11.10 8.24 7.85
N THR A 58 9.88 8.79 7.93
CA THR A 58 9.66 10.20 8.30
C THR A 58 9.42 10.39 9.80
N TYR A 59 8.79 9.42 10.47
CA TYR A 59 8.32 9.56 11.86
C TYR A 59 8.87 8.51 12.82
N GLY A 60 9.68 7.56 12.37
CA GLY A 60 10.16 6.42 13.17
C GLY A 60 9.08 5.33 13.38
N ASP A 61 9.46 4.25 14.07
CA ASP A 61 8.53 3.13 14.35
C ASP A 61 7.62 3.39 15.55
N ILE A 62 8.16 4.00 16.61
CA ILE A 62 7.42 4.38 17.82
C ILE A 62 7.82 5.79 18.24
N ARG A 63 6.84 6.55 18.73
CA ARG A 63 7.05 7.84 19.38
C ARG A 63 6.56 7.79 20.81
N ILE A 64 7.45 8.02 21.74
CA ILE A 64 7.07 8.30 23.11
C ILE A 64 6.69 9.77 23.17
N LYS A 65 5.45 10.04 23.57
CA LYS A 65 4.88 11.39 23.74
C LYS A 65 4.48 11.59 25.18
N SER A 66 4.63 12.80 25.68
CA SER A 66 4.11 13.23 26.98
C SER A 66 3.21 14.46 26.78
N ASN A 67 2.28 14.68 27.71
CA ASN A 67 1.51 15.92 27.77
C ASN A 67 2.32 17.07 28.35
N GLU A 68 3.40 16.75 29.06
CA GLU A 68 4.34 17.71 29.67
C GLU A 68 5.73 17.49 29.07
N LEU A 69 6.62 18.44 29.22
CA LEU A 69 8.02 18.30 28.80
C LEU A 69 8.73 17.21 29.60
N ILE A 70 9.51 16.40 28.92
CA ILE A 70 10.33 15.36 29.51
C ILE A 70 11.72 15.96 29.82
N TYR A 71 12.03 16.18 31.10
CA TYR A 71 13.29 16.80 31.49
C TYR A 71 14.43 15.81 31.74
N ASN A 72 14.13 14.62 32.23
CA ASN A 72 15.15 13.60 32.52
C ASN A 72 15.24 12.54 31.40
N TRP A 73 15.01 12.98 30.16
CA TRP A 73 14.95 12.09 28.99
C TRP A 73 16.25 11.30 28.75
N GLU A 74 17.41 11.81 29.18
CA GLU A 74 18.70 11.12 29.03
C GLU A 74 18.76 9.81 29.81
N THR A 75 18.15 9.71 30.97
CA THR A 75 18.08 8.48 31.75
C THR A 75 17.17 7.45 31.09
N ASP A 76 15.99 7.87 30.61
CA ASP A 76 15.07 7.03 29.88
C ASP A 76 15.68 6.58 28.55
N PHE A 77 16.47 7.45 27.93
CA PHE A 77 17.18 7.23 26.68
C PHE A 77 18.21 6.09 26.81
N GLU A 78 19.04 6.09 27.85
CA GLU A 78 20.02 5.03 28.07
C GLU A 78 19.35 3.66 28.32
N VAL A 79 18.25 3.63 29.06
CA VAL A 79 17.48 2.42 29.30
C VAL A 79 16.91 1.88 27.99
N LEU A 80 16.26 2.72 27.19
CA LEU A 80 15.68 2.34 25.90
C LEU A 80 16.75 1.88 24.91
N ARG A 81 17.92 2.56 24.88
CA ARG A 81 19.05 2.20 24.02
C ARG A 81 19.64 0.83 24.33
N SER A 82 19.54 0.39 25.58
CA SER A 82 20.05 -0.92 26.02
C SER A 82 19.16 -2.10 25.62
N MET A 83 17.95 -1.86 25.12
CA MET A 83 17.01 -2.91 24.76
C MET A 83 17.38 -3.61 23.45
N PRO A 84 17.29 -4.95 23.40
CA PRO A 84 17.69 -5.72 22.24
C PRO A 84 16.80 -5.49 21.01
N GLU A 85 15.56 -5.03 21.19
CA GLU A 85 14.57 -4.74 20.14
C GLU A 85 14.85 -3.40 19.45
N VAL A 86 15.52 -2.48 20.14
CA VAL A 86 15.77 -1.12 19.69
C VAL A 86 17.00 -1.11 18.77
N GLN A 87 16.88 -0.40 17.65
CA GLN A 87 17.96 -0.17 16.70
C GLN A 87 18.63 1.18 16.95
N ALA A 88 17.82 2.24 17.08
CA ALA A 88 18.25 3.60 17.31
C ALA A 88 17.13 4.40 18.01
N ILE A 89 17.50 5.49 18.68
CA ILE A 89 16.58 6.39 19.36
C ILE A 89 17.06 7.83 19.18
N ALA A 90 16.12 8.78 19.17
CA ALA A 90 16.45 10.21 19.11
C ALA A 90 15.45 11.03 19.92
N PRO A 91 15.87 12.05 20.66
CA PRO A 91 14.98 13.03 21.26
C PRO A 91 14.46 13.99 20.20
N TYR A 92 13.23 14.50 20.37
CA TYR A 92 12.70 15.52 19.48
C TYR A 92 11.89 16.57 20.21
N ALA A 93 11.84 17.75 19.60
CA ALA A 93 10.92 18.80 19.98
C ALA A 93 10.18 19.30 18.75
N GLU A 94 8.88 19.55 18.86
CA GLU A 94 8.04 20.01 17.76
C GLU A 94 7.21 21.22 18.19
N GLY A 95 6.96 22.15 17.27
CA GLY A 95 6.12 23.30 17.52
C GLY A 95 5.63 23.92 16.22
N VAL A 96 4.98 25.06 16.31
CA VAL A 96 4.52 25.84 15.16
C VAL A 96 5.08 27.25 15.30
N VAL A 97 5.66 27.78 14.22
CA VAL A 97 6.23 29.12 14.18
C VAL A 97 5.60 29.91 13.03
N MET A 98 5.67 31.22 13.10
CA MET A 98 5.50 32.05 11.91
C MET A 98 6.88 32.30 11.31
N LEU A 99 7.05 31.89 10.07
CA LEU A 99 8.27 32.07 9.27
C LEU A 99 8.02 33.17 8.25
N GLN A 100 8.86 34.19 8.23
CA GLN A 100 8.70 35.33 7.33
C GLN A 100 9.94 35.55 6.48
N PHE A 101 9.73 35.79 5.20
CA PHE A 101 10.76 36.23 4.26
C PHE A 101 10.18 37.27 3.30
N GLU A 102 10.84 38.41 3.13
CA GLU A 102 10.41 39.52 2.27
C GLU A 102 8.91 39.85 2.43
N ASN A 103 8.43 39.97 3.65
CA ASN A 103 7.03 40.28 3.99
C ASN A 103 6.00 39.19 3.55
N ARG A 104 6.46 37.93 3.41
CA ARG A 104 5.60 36.75 3.14
C ARG A 104 5.61 35.86 4.35
N PRO A 105 4.54 35.86 5.14
CA PRO A 105 4.43 34.97 6.29
C PRO A 105 3.87 33.61 5.89
N GLU A 106 4.46 32.53 6.45
CA GLU A 106 3.96 31.17 6.43
C GLU A 106 3.96 30.62 7.86
N PHE A 107 3.19 29.59 8.14
CA PHE A 107 3.05 29.01 9.47
C PHE A 107 3.45 27.53 9.50
N PRO A 108 4.73 27.22 9.27
CA PRO A 108 5.19 25.84 9.29
C PRO A 108 5.29 25.28 10.71
N GLY A 109 5.24 23.96 10.79
CA GLY A 109 5.79 23.24 11.92
C GLY A 109 7.31 23.38 11.96
N ILE A 110 7.86 23.55 13.16
CA ILE A 110 9.30 23.50 13.41
C ILE A 110 9.63 22.24 14.18
N ARG A 111 10.70 21.55 13.78
CA ARG A 111 11.18 20.36 14.44
C ARG A 111 12.65 20.55 14.84
N GLY A 112 12.89 20.46 16.14
CA GLY A 112 14.23 20.45 16.72
C GLY A 112 14.73 19.01 16.80
N ILE A 113 15.91 18.75 16.23
CA ILE A 113 16.54 17.43 16.18
C ILE A 113 17.97 17.49 16.68
N ASP A 114 18.45 16.40 17.25
CA ASP A 114 19.89 16.14 17.38
C ASP A 114 20.37 15.48 16.09
N PRO A 115 21.23 16.11 15.28
CA PRO A 115 21.59 15.57 13.96
C PRO A 115 22.32 14.23 14.03
N VAL A 116 23.01 13.94 15.13
CA VAL A 116 23.78 12.69 15.31
C VAL A 116 22.83 11.53 15.67
N GLU A 117 21.98 11.72 16.65
CA GLU A 117 21.05 10.69 17.10
C GLU A 117 19.89 10.49 16.12
N GLU A 118 19.39 11.56 15.51
CA GLU A 118 18.31 11.51 14.55
C GLU A 118 18.66 10.70 13.30
N GLU A 119 19.91 10.78 12.80
CA GLU A 119 20.35 10.05 11.60
C GLU A 119 20.22 8.53 11.75
N GLY A 120 20.35 8.03 12.99
CA GLY A 120 20.15 6.62 13.31
C GLY A 120 18.69 6.17 13.20
N VAL A 121 17.73 7.07 13.42
CA VAL A 121 16.30 6.81 13.46
C VAL A 121 15.64 7.20 12.16
N ILE A 122 15.86 8.41 11.72
CA ILE A 122 15.37 9.03 10.50
C ILE A 122 16.59 9.49 9.70
N PRO A 123 16.86 8.91 8.54
CA PRO A 123 18.06 9.22 7.75
C PRO A 123 17.90 10.60 7.08
N VAL A 124 18.04 11.67 7.86
CA VAL A 124 17.84 13.06 7.43
C VAL A 124 18.77 13.40 6.27
N SER A 125 20.00 12.89 6.29
CA SER A 125 20.99 13.09 5.22
C SER A 125 20.49 12.63 3.86
N THR A 126 19.68 11.56 3.81
CA THR A 126 19.12 11.03 2.55
C THR A 126 18.01 11.91 1.97
N PHE A 127 17.41 12.77 2.79
CA PHE A 127 16.35 13.67 2.38
C PHE A 127 16.87 15.03 1.91
N ILE A 128 18.10 15.41 2.26
CA ILE A 128 18.69 16.69 1.85
C ILE A 128 18.92 16.67 0.34
N THR A 129 18.32 17.63 -0.35
CA THR A 129 18.46 17.81 -1.79
C THR A 129 19.43 18.91 -2.15
N LEU A 130 19.54 19.93 -1.31
CA LEU A 130 20.50 21.04 -1.45
C LEU A 130 21.06 21.37 -0.07
N GLY A 131 22.34 21.57 0.06
CA GLY A 131 23.05 21.85 1.32
C GLY A 131 23.79 20.63 1.87
N ASP A 132 24.43 20.78 3.03
CA ASP A 132 25.16 19.71 3.74
C ASP A 132 24.74 19.67 5.21
N LEU A 133 24.39 18.47 5.73
CA LEU A 133 24.05 18.27 7.13
C LEU A 133 25.24 18.52 8.06
N ASN A 134 26.47 18.42 7.57
CA ASN A 134 27.65 18.69 8.37
C ASN A 134 27.81 20.20 8.73
N GLU A 135 27.14 21.09 7.98
CA GLU A 135 27.09 22.54 8.27
C GLU A 135 25.93 22.91 9.22
N PHE A 136 25.19 21.92 9.73
CA PHE A 136 24.02 22.16 10.57
C PHE A 136 24.41 22.60 11.96
N ASP A 137 24.14 23.86 12.26
CA ASP A 137 24.46 24.56 13.50
C ASP A 137 23.23 25.28 14.10
N ASP A 138 23.42 26.00 15.18
CA ASP A 138 22.37 26.73 15.88
C ASP A 138 21.95 28.05 15.20
N GLU A 139 22.62 28.46 14.12
CA GLU A 139 22.29 29.65 13.31
C GLU A 139 21.57 29.27 12.01
N GLY A 140 21.51 27.98 11.71
CA GLY A 140 20.99 27.48 10.45
C GLY A 140 19.72 26.64 10.55
N VAL A 141 18.99 26.61 9.45
CA VAL A 141 17.77 25.79 9.32
C VAL A 141 17.72 25.10 7.97
N PHE A 142 17.07 23.94 7.92
CA PHE A 142 16.68 23.28 6.69
C PHE A 142 15.18 23.46 6.46
N LEU A 143 14.80 23.84 5.24
CA LEU A 143 13.39 23.99 4.85
C LEU A 143 12.96 22.86 3.94
N GLY A 144 11.71 22.41 4.09
CA GLY A 144 11.11 21.55 3.09
C GLY A 144 11.00 22.27 1.74
N GLU A 145 11.24 21.58 0.63
CA GLU A 145 11.25 22.20 -0.71
C GLU A 145 9.94 22.93 -1.04
N GLY A 146 8.79 22.37 -0.62
CA GLY A 146 7.49 22.99 -0.83
C GLY A 146 7.34 24.32 -0.08
N LEU A 147 7.83 24.38 1.17
CA LEU A 147 7.85 25.58 2.00
C LEU A 147 8.77 26.65 1.42
N ALA A 148 9.98 26.25 1.01
CA ALA A 148 10.93 27.16 0.37
C ALA A 148 10.40 27.73 -0.95
N TYR A 149 9.67 26.94 -1.73
CA TYR A 149 9.01 27.40 -2.94
C TYR A 149 7.88 28.40 -2.64
N ALA A 150 7.07 28.17 -1.62
CA ALA A 150 5.99 29.09 -1.20
C ALA A 150 6.53 30.43 -0.77
N LEU A 151 7.59 30.43 0.05
CA LEU A 151 8.29 31.65 0.52
C LEU A 151 9.17 32.28 -0.57
N LYS A 152 9.57 31.54 -1.61
CA LYS A 152 10.58 31.91 -2.63
C LYS A 152 11.99 32.11 -2.06
N VAL A 153 12.33 31.35 -1.04
CA VAL A 153 13.62 31.35 -0.35
C VAL A 153 14.59 30.40 -1.02
N ARG A 154 15.88 30.71 -1.00
CA ARG A 154 16.98 29.89 -1.49
C ARG A 154 17.99 29.60 -0.37
N PRO A 155 18.76 28.52 -0.46
CA PRO A 155 19.89 28.31 0.44
C PRO A 155 20.84 29.52 0.44
N GLY A 156 21.19 29.99 1.64
CA GLY A 156 21.97 31.19 1.87
C GLY A 156 21.17 32.43 2.25
N ASP A 157 19.86 32.46 2.04
CA ASP A 157 18.99 33.54 2.47
C ASP A 157 18.76 33.49 3.99
N TRP A 158 18.36 34.64 4.59
CA TRP A 158 18.02 34.75 6.00
C TRP A 158 16.51 34.87 6.16
N VAL A 159 15.94 34.11 7.08
CA VAL A 159 14.51 34.07 7.37
C VAL A 159 14.23 34.44 8.81
N GLU A 160 13.15 35.16 9.05
CA GLU A 160 12.71 35.59 10.38
C GLU A 160 11.73 34.60 10.97
N VAL A 161 11.99 34.13 12.20
CA VAL A 161 11.14 33.18 12.93
C VAL A 161 10.52 33.86 14.14
N PHE A 162 9.20 33.80 14.21
CA PHE A 162 8.39 34.30 15.31
C PHE A 162 7.75 33.12 16.05
N THR A 163 7.93 33.05 17.35
CA THR A 163 7.38 31.99 18.21
C THR A 163 6.10 32.45 18.92
N PRO A 164 5.25 31.52 19.39
CA PRO A 164 4.10 31.86 20.23
C PRO A 164 4.49 32.65 21.50
N LEU A 165 5.65 32.40 22.08
CA LEU A 165 6.16 33.15 23.24
C LEU A 165 6.36 34.65 22.95
N MET A 166 6.79 34.99 21.74
CA MET A 166 6.94 36.40 21.33
C MET A 166 5.58 37.10 21.22
N LEU A 167 4.52 36.37 20.81
CA LEU A 167 3.17 36.90 20.78
C LEU A 167 2.58 37.08 22.16
N GLU A 168 2.98 36.29 23.15
CA GLU A 168 2.58 36.47 24.55
C GLU A 168 3.32 37.65 25.19
N ALA A 169 4.63 37.79 24.95
CA ALA A 169 5.43 38.92 25.43
C ALA A 169 4.91 40.26 24.89
N LEU A 170 4.43 40.33 23.67
CA LEU A 170 3.77 41.51 23.11
C LEU A 170 2.49 41.94 23.88
N LYS A 171 1.82 41.03 24.57
CA LYS A 171 0.67 41.39 25.45
C LYS A 171 1.09 42.02 26.76
N GLU A 172 2.32 41.79 27.13
CA GLU A 172 2.93 42.34 28.38
C GLU A 172 3.78 43.60 28.13
N ASP A 173 3.64 44.23 26.94
CA ASP A 173 4.42 45.37 26.48
C ASP A 173 5.94 45.10 26.34
N GLU A 174 6.34 43.84 26.31
CA GLU A 174 7.71 43.42 25.97
C GLU A 174 7.83 43.14 24.44
N VAL A 175 8.76 43.79 23.80
CA VAL A 175 9.05 43.59 22.37
C VAL A 175 10.20 42.61 22.24
N LEU A 176 9.87 41.37 21.94
CA LEU A 176 10.86 40.38 21.52
C LEU A 176 11.10 40.51 20.02
N LEU A 177 12.37 40.64 19.65
CA LEU A 177 12.75 40.65 18.20
C LEU A 177 12.68 39.23 17.64
N PRO A 178 12.27 39.08 16.36
CA PRO A 178 12.32 37.78 15.72
C PRO A 178 13.76 37.26 15.65
N ARG A 179 13.92 35.96 15.72
CA ARG A 179 15.21 35.31 15.54
C ARG A 179 15.43 35.08 14.06
N GLU A 180 16.56 35.51 13.54
CA GLU A 180 16.96 35.28 12.16
C GLU A 180 17.75 33.98 12.05
N PHE A 181 17.43 33.18 11.01
CA PHE A 181 18.15 31.95 10.68
C PHE A 181 18.58 31.95 9.23
N LYS A 182 19.77 31.43 9.00
CA LYS A 182 20.27 31.20 7.65
C LYS A 182 19.69 29.90 7.11
N VAL A 183 19.15 29.91 5.92
CA VAL A 183 18.71 28.69 5.22
C VAL A 183 19.95 27.95 4.72
N LEU A 184 20.33 26.86 5.39
CA LEU A 184 21.51 26.05 5.02
C LEU A 184 21.21 25.14 3.83
N GLY A 185 19.96 24.68 3.71
CA GLY A 185 19.61 23.78 2.64
C GLY A 185 18.12 23.46 2.55
N LEU A 186 17.79 22.62 1.60
CA LEU A 186 16.44 22.13 1.35
C LEU A 186 16.40 20.62 1.48
N TYR A 187 15.26 20.11 1.96
CA TYR A 187 15.03 18.68 2.05
C TYR A 187 13.70 18.27 1.43
N ARG A 188 13.62 16.98 1.03
CA ARG A 188 12.43 16.35 0.47
C ARG A 188 12.24 14.96 1.07
N THR A 189 11.15 14.76 1.84
CA THR A 189 10.86 13.52 2.58
C THR A 189 9.98 12.52 1.82
N ARG A 190 9.60 12.77 0.58
CA ARG A 190 8.55 12.03 -0.13
C ARG A 190 7.14 12.21 0.45
N SER A 191 6.93 13.10 1.40
CA SER A 191 5.63 13.51 1.93
C SER A 191 5.39 14.98 1.61
N PRO A 192 4.58 15.30 0.59
CA PRO A 192 4.33 16.69 0.19
C PRO A 192 3.81 17.57 1.32
N THR A 193 3.08 16.99 2.26
CA THR A 193 2.56 17.71 3.44
C THR A 193 3.69 18.13 4.38
N VAL A 194 4.66 17.27 4.62
CA VAL A 194 5.85 17.58 5.44
C VAL A 194 6.72 18.60 4.71
N ASP A 195 7.00 18.34 3.43
CA ASP A 195 7.87 19.19 2.61
C ASP A 195 7.32 20.60 2.39
N SER A 196 5.99 20.79 2.48
CA SER A 196 5.34 22.10 2.34
C SER A 196 5.15 22.84 3.67
N ASN A 197 5.19 22.14 4.80
CA ASN A 197 4.77 22.71 6.09
C ASN A 197 5.76 22.52 7.23
N THR A 198 7.00 22.12 6.97
CA THR A 198 7.93 21.85 8.05
C THR A 198 9.31 22.47 7.79
N MET A 199 9.92 22.97 8.86
CA MET A 199 11.32 23.35 8.93
C MET A 199 12.03 22.56 10.03
N ILE A 200 13.34 22.37 9.88
CA ILE A 200 14.19 21.64 10.83
C ILE A 200 15.24 22.60 11.38
N CYS A 201 15.37 22.61 12.71
CA CYS A 201 16.45 23.28 13.44
C CYS A 201 17.12 22.30 14.42
N THR A 202 18.20 22.71 15.07
CA THR A 202 18.81 21.92 16.15
C THR A 202 17.87 21.82 17.35
N LEU A 203 17.97 20.72 18.10
CA LEU A 203 17.17 20.54 19.33
C LEU A 203 17.40 21.69 20.32
N ARG A 204 18.63 22.13 20.45
CA ARG A 204 19.02 23.24 21.30
C ARG A 204 18.32 24.54 20.92
N VAL A 205 18.31 24.88 19.65
CA VAL A 205 17.58 26.05 19.13
C VAL A 205 16.09 25.96 19.45
N MET A 206 15.49 24.79 19.27
CA MET A 206 14.09 24.58 19.60
C MET A 206 13.81 24.79 21.10
N GLN A 207 14.69 24.26 21.95
CA GLN A 207 14.62 24.44 23.41
C GLN A 207 14.71 25.93 23.83
N GLU A 208 15.60 26.68 23.17
CA GLU A 208 15.72 28.13 23.40
C GLU A 208 14.48 28.90 22.92
N LEU A 209 14.00 28.60 21.69
CA LEU A 209 12.86 29.29 21.08
C LEU A 209 11.54 29.13 21.86
N TYR A 210 11.39 28.02 22.56
CA TYR A 210 10.18 27.69 23.32
C TYR A 210 10.38 27.77 24.83
N GLY A 211 11.57 28.16 25.30
CA GLY A 211 11.87 28.28 26.73
C GLY A 211 11.75 26.96 27.48
N MET A 212 12.09 25.84 26.85
CA MET A 212 11.90 24.50 27.40
C MET A 212 13.06 24.04 28.32
N GLY A 213 14.10 24.86 28.49
CA GLY A 213 15.32 24.43 29.17
C GLY A 213 15.95 23.23 28.45
N GLU A 214 16.22 22.14 29.17
CA GLU A 214 16.74 20.87 28.60
C GLU A 214 15.61 19.87 28.28
N GLY A 215 14.35 20.26 28.37
CA GLY A 215 13.19 19.42 28.12
C GLY A 215 13.01 19.08 26.66
N VAL A 216 12.35 17.96 26.39
CA VAL A 216 11.96 17.51 25.05
C VAL A 216 10.48 17.17 25.02
N HIS A 217 9.86 17.19 23.82
CA HIS A 217 8.46 16.78 23.66
C HIS A 217 8.30 15.25 23.61
N GLY A 218 9.36 14.53 23.26
CA GLY A 218 9.33 13.08 23.23
C GLY A 218 10.59 12.44 22.67
N ILE A 219 10.52 11.12 22.54
CA ILE A 219 11.59 10.27 22.00
C ILE A 219 11.04 9.48 20.82
N VAL A 220 11.78 9.45 19.73
CA VAL A 220 11.49 8.59 18.56
C VAL A 220 12.36 7.36 18.65
N ILE A 221 11.78 6.21 18.36
CA ILE A 221 12.44 4.92 18.41
C ILE A 221 12.38 4.26 17.04
N LYS A 222 13.52 3.76 16.58
CA LYS A 222 13.65 2.84 15.45
C LYS A 222 13.81 1.45 15.97
N LEU A 223 12.97 0.54 15.51
CA LEU A 223 13.00 -0.88 15.88
C LEU A 223 13.78 -1.72 14.86
N LYS A 224 14.24 -2.87 15.30
CA LYS A 224 14.76 -3.89 14.39
C LYS A 224 13.63 -4.45 13.51
N PRO A 225 13.91 -4.86 12.25
CA PRO A 225 12.87 -5.24 11.28
C PRO A 225 11.92 -6.38 11.72
N GLU A 226 12.34 -7.20 12.68
CA GLU A 226 11.59 -8.37 13.15
C GLU A 226 10.63 -8.04 14.31
N VAL A 227 10.69 -6.83 14.86
CA VAL A 227 9.90 -6.42 16.04
C VAL A 227 8.58 -5.80 15.62
N ASP A 228 7.49 -6.25 16.24
CA ASP A 228 6.17 -5.62 16.05
C ASP A 228 6.04 -4.36 16.90
N ALA A 229 5.87 -3.21 16.22
CA ALA A 229 5.82 -1.90 16.86
C ALA A 229 4.62 -1.73 17.81
N ASP A 230 3.47 -2.38 17.54
CA ASP A 230 2.30 -2.25 18.40
C ASP A 230 2.49 -3.03 19.71
N LEU A 231 3.04 -4.25 19.62
CA LEU A 231 3.32 -5.08 20.80
C LEU A 231 4.40 -4.44 21.67
N PHE A 232 5.46 -3.92 21.06
CA PHE A 232 6.54 -3.27 21.78
C PHE A 232 6.08 -1.94 22.43
N ALA A 233 5.24 -1.15 21.75
CA ALA A 233 4.63 0.05 22.33
C ALA A 233 3.80 -0.27 23.59
N MET A 234 2.98 -1.33 23.55
CA MET A 234 2.20 -1.80 24.71
C MET A 234 3.10 -2.25 25.87
N GLN A 235 4.22 -2.92 25.56
CA GLN A 235 5.18 -3.34 26.57
C GLN A 235 5.84 -2.13 27.25
N LEU A 236 6.26 -1.12 26.47
CA LEU A 236 6.83 0.11 26.99
C LEU A 236 5.85 0.85 27.91
N GLU A 237 4.57 0.97 27.54
CA GLU A 237 3.55 1.60 28.37
C GLU A 237 3.30 0.86 29.70
N GLY A 238 3.40 -0.47 29.68
CA GLY A 238 3.13 -1.29 30.87
C GLY A 238 4.29 -1.37 31.87
N GLU A 239 5.53 -1.32 31.40
CA GLU A 239 6.71 -1.66 32.21
C GLU A 239 7.66 -0.49 32.51
N LEU A 240 7.72 0.52 31.62
CA LEU A 240 8.81 1.50 31.64
C LEU A 240 8.38 2.96 31.68
N LEU A 241 7.24 3.29 31.05
CA LEU A 241 6.86 4.68 30.93
C LEU A 241 6.24 5.24 32.22
N GLN A 242 6.63 6.47 32.55
CA GLN A 242 6.04 7.20 33.68
C GLN A 242 4.57 7.55 33.39
N PRO A 243 3.73 7.72 34.44
CA PRO A 243 2.35 8.17 34.28
C PRO A 243 2.29 9.50 33.50
N GLY A 244 1.52 9.53 32.41
CA GLY A 244 1.41 10.69 31.52
C GLY A 244 2.18 10.55 30.21
N MET A 245 3.10 9.60 30.10
CA MET A 245 3.76 9.26 28.84
C MET A 245 3.00 8.17 28.10
N ARG A 246 3.03 8.20 26.76
CA ARG A 246 2.44 7.18 25.88
C ARG A 246 3.41 6.81 24.78
N ALA A 247 3.49 5.51 24.50
CA ALA A 247 4.21 4.98 23.36
C ALA A 247 3.23 4.78 22.20
N VAL A 248 3.33 5.60 21.17
CA VAL A 248 2.45 5.56 20.00
C VAL A 248 3.20 4.95 18.83
N SER A 249 2.74 3.78 18.36
CA SER A 249 3.29 3.17 17.14
C SER A 249 2.93 3.97 15.89
N TRP A 250 3.70 3.79 14.82
CA TRP A 250 3.39 4.38 13.53
C TRP A 250 1.98 3.99 13.02
N ARG A 251 1.51 2.77 13.34
CA ARG A 251 0.16 2.31 12.98
C ARG A 251 -0.91 3.07 13.75
N GLN A 252 -0.72 3.27 15.05
CA GLN A 252 -1.66 4.04 15.88
C GLN A 252 -1.67 5.51 15.47
N SER A 253 -0.50 6.10 15.20
CA SER A 253 -0.38 7.48 14.75
C SER A 253 -1.07 7.73 13.39
N SER A 254 -1.05 6.73 12.50
CA SER A 254 -1.63 6.81 11.15
C SER A 254 -2.93 6.04 11.01
N ARG A 255 -3.63 5.74 12.12
CA ARG A 255 -4.80 4.88 12.16
C ARG A 255 -5.90 5.29 11.19
N ASP A 256 -6.23 6.56 11.14
CA ASP A 256 -7.30 7.06 10.28
C ASP A 256 -6.95 6.89 8.79
N PHE A 257 -5.71 7.16 8.45
CA PHE A 257 -5.22 6.96 7.08
C PHE A 257 -5.19 5.48 6.69
N LEU A 258 -4.68 4.61 7.54
CA LEU A 258 -4.67 3.16 7.33
C LEU A 258 -6.10 2.60 7.22
N PHE A 259 -7.04 3.13 8.01
CA PHE A 259 -8.45 2.76 7.93
C PHE A 259 -9.05 3.07 6.56
N VAL A 260 -8.75 4.24 5.98
CA VAL A 260 -9.19 4.59 4.62
C VAL A 260 -8.65 3.61 3.59
N ILE A 261 -7.36 3.28 3.65
CA ILE A 261 -6.74 2.29 2.74
C ILE A 261 -7.38 0.90 2.88
N GLU A 262 -7.64 0.46 4.10
CA GLU A 262 -8.33 -0.81 4.33
C GLU A 262 -9.76 -0.81 3.80
N GLN A 263 -10.47 0.31 3.89
CA GLN A 263 -11.80 0.47 3.31
C GLN A 263 -11.75 0.41 1.78
N GLU A 264 -10.82 1.12 1.14
CA GLU A 264 -10.62 1.03 -0.31
C GLU A 264 -10.32 -0.41 -0.74
N LYS A 265 -9.43 -1.10 -0.03
CA LYS A 265 -9.11 -2.50 -0.29
C LYS A 265 -10.34 -3.42 -0.19
N ARG A 266 -11.23 -3.18 0.79
CA ARG A 266 -12.50 -3.92 0.94
C ARG A 266 -13.46 -3.66 -0.23
N VAL A 267 -13.63 -2.41 -0.64
CA VAL A 267 -14.49 -2.05 -1.78
C VAL A 267 -13.98 -2.68 -3.06
N ILE A 268 -12.69 -2.60 -3.32
CA ILE A 268 -12.06 -3.21 -4.50
C ILE A 268 -12.22 -4.73 -4.47
N SER A 269 -12.01 -5.37 -3.32
CA SER A 269 -12.21 -6.83 -3.16
C SER A 269 -13.65 -7.24 -3.45
N PHE A 270 -14.62 -6.43 -3.04
CA PHE A 270 -16.02 -6.65 -3.36
C PHE A 270 -16.31 -6.56 -4.86
N ILE A 271 -15.80 -5.54 -5.54
CA ILE A 271 -15.93 -5.40 -7.00
C ILE A 271 -15.32 -6.62 -7.72
N ILE A 272 -14.17 -7.08 -7.26
CA ILE A 272 -13.48 -8.23 -7.84
C ILE A 272 -14.31 -9.50 -7.69
N ILE A 273 -14.98 -9.72 -6.55
CA ILE A 273 -15.91 -10.86 -6.37
C ILE A 273 -17.00 -10.84 -7.43
N PHE A 274 -17.56 -9.67 -7.76
CA PHE A 274 -18.53 -9.54 -8.85
C PHE A 274 -17.96 -9.90 -10.21
N ILE A 275 -16.74 -9.46 -10.52
CA ILE A 275 -16.07 -9.81 -11.79
C ILE A 275 -15.90 -11.32 -11.91
N ILE A 276 -15.48 -11.99 -10.83
CA ILE A 276 -15.33 -13.45 -10.82
C ILE A 276 -16.69 -14.16 -10.96
N LEU A 277 -17.72 -13.62 -10.32
CA LEU A 277 -19.08 -14.15 -10.45
C LEU A 277 -19.57 -14.06 -11.90
N VAL A 278 -19.37 -12.94 -12.57
CA VAL A 278 -19.69 -12.78 -14.00
C VAL A 278 -18.90 -13.76 -14.87
N ALA A 279 -17.61 -13.93 -14.60
CA ALA A 279 -16.78 -14.91 -15.30
C ALA A 279 -17.30 -16.34 -15.10
N SER A 280 -17.74 -16.69 -13.89
CA SER A 280 -18.30 -18.01 -13.58
C SER A 280 -19.60 -18.28 -14.32
N PHE A 281 -20.48 -17.28 -14.45
CA PHE A 281 -21.69 -17.39 -15.27
C PHE A 281 -21.36 -17.59 -16.75
N SER A 282 -20.34 -16.91 -17.27
CA SER A 282 -19.86 -17.11 -18.64
C SER A 282 -19.42 -18.56 -18.89
N ILE A 283 -18.70 -19.16 -17.93
CA ILE A 283 -18.33 -20.59 -17.98
C ILE A 283 -19.56 -21.48 -17.96
N ALA A 284 -20.49 -21.25 -17.04
CA ALA A 284 -21.71 -22.02 -16.92
C ALA A 284 -22.56 -21.98 -18.21
N ILE A 285 -22.73 -20.80 -18.80
CA ILE A 285 -23.46 -20.61 -20.08
C ILE A 285 -22.73 -21.33 -21.21
N SER A 286 -21.42 -21.21 -21.31
CA SER A 286 -20.61 -21.87 -22.34
C SER A 286 -20.73 -23.40 -22.26
N LEU A 287 -20.60 -23.97 -21.05
CA LEU A 287 -20.76 -25.40 -20.87
C LEU A 287 -22.21 -25.87 -21.08
N MET A 288 -23.21 -25.04 -20.71
CA MET A 288 -24.62 -25.32 -20.98
C MET A 288 -24.89 -25.39 -22.46
N MET A 289 -24.35 -24.46 -23.26
CA MET A 289 -24.46 -24.50 -24.73
C MET A 289 -23.76 -25.73 -25.32
N ALA A 290 -22.63 -26.15 -24.73
CA ALA A 290 -21.97 -27.39 -25.15
C ALA A 290 -22.84 -28.63 -24.87
N VAL A 291 -23.52 -28.71 -23.72
CA VAL A 291 -24.48 -29.77 -23.40
C VAL A 291 -25.65 -29.80 -24.39
N LEU A 292 -26.26 -28.63 -24.65
CA LEU A 292 -27.40 -28.54 -25.58
C LEU A 292 -27.04 -28.99 -27.00
N ARG A 293 -25.87 -28.58 -27.51
CA ARG A 293 -25.40 -28.99 -28.83
C ARG A 293 -25.05 -30.47 -28.94
N LYS A 294 -24.71 -31.11 -27.82
CA LYS A 294 -24.27 -32.49 -27.75
C LYS A 294 -25.29 -33.42 -27.09
N THR A 295 -26.54 -32.97 -26.98
CA THR A 295 -27.63 -33.74 -26.36
C THR A 295 -27.76 -35.15 -26.92
N ARG A 296 -27.66 -35.28 -28.27
CA ARG A 296 -27.75 -36.59 -28.96
C ARG A 296 -26.56 -37.50 -28.64
N GLU A 297 -25.33 -36.96 -28.62
CA GLU A 297 -24.12 -37.71 -28.24
C GLU A 297 -24.20 -38.19 -26.79
N ILE A 298 -24.69 -37.33 -25.88
CA ILE A 298 -24.91 -37.67 -24.46
C ILE A 298 -25.96 -38.76 -24.31
N GLY A 299 -27.10 -38.65 -25.05
CA GLY A 299 -28.15 -39.64 -25.05
C GLY A 299 -27.64 -41.00 -25.52
N LEU A 300 -26.81 -41.04 -26.58
CA LEU A 300 -26.18 -42.26 -27.08
C LEU A 300 -25.24 -42.89 -26.05
N LEU A 301 -24.42 -42.09 -25.37
CA LEU A 301 -23.53 -42.59 -24.32
C LEU A 301 -24.31 -43.20 -23.13
N VAL A 302 -25.42 -42.59 -22.72
CA VAL A 302 -26.28 -43.12 -21.67
C VAL A 302 -26.99 -44.38 -22.11
N ALA A 303 -27.45 -44.45 -23.37
CA ALA A 303 -28.05 -45.68 -23.97
C ALA A 303 -27.04 -46.85 -24.03
N MET A 304 -25.75 -46.57 -24.23
CA MET A 304 -24.66 -47.55 -24.17
C MET A 304 -24.24 -47.93 -22.74
N GLY A 305 -24.92 -47.43 -21.71
CA GLY A 305 -24.66 -47.79 -20.29
C GLY A 305 -23.82 -46.82 -19.47
N ALA A 306 -23.54 -45.61 -19.97
CA ALA A 306 -22.89 -44.60 -19.19
C ALA A 306 -23.79 -44.14 -18.01
N ARG A 307 -23.24 -44.14 -16.81
CA ARG A 307 -23.97 -43.65 -15.62
C ARG A 307 -24.12 -42.14 -15.67
N PRO A 308 -25.28 -41.55 -15.26
CA PRO A 308 -25.50 -40.12 -15.22
C PRO A 308 -24.41 -39.34 -14.45
N ARG A 309 -23.90 -39.93 -13.37
CA ARG A 309 -22.80 -39.35 -12.59
C ARG A 309 -21.49 -39.22 -13.38
N GLN A 310 -21.19 -40.16 -14.26
CA GLN A 310 -19.99 -40.14 -15.10
C GLN A 310 -20.05 -39.00 -16.13
N VAL A 311 -21.24 -38.75 -16.69
CA VAL A 311 -21.49 -37.62 -17.57
C VAL A 311 -21.35 -36.30 -16.82
N ALA A 312 -21.90 -36.22 -15.60
CA ALA A 312 -21.73 -35.05 -14.73
C ALA A 312 -20.24 -34.75 -14.43
N TYR A 313 -19.47 -35.78 -14.07
CA TYR A 313 -18.03 -35.62 -13.81
C TYR A 313 -17.26 -35.13 -15.03
N SER A 314 -17.68 -35.51 -16.24
CA SER A 314 -17.08 -35.03 -17.50
C SER A 314 -17.19 -33.50 -17.63
N TYR A 315 -18.35 -32.91 -17.34
CA TYR A 315 -18.55 -31.45 -17.42
C TYR A 315 -17.93 -30.69 -16.24
N CYS A 316 -17.94 -31.24 -15.05
CA CYS A 316 -17.19 -30.66 -13.93
C CYS A 316 -15.69 -30.62 -14.20
N PHE A 317 -15.14 -31.69 -14.80
CA PHE A 317 -13.75 -31.73 -15.19
C PHE A 317 -13.43 -30.75 -16.33
N GLN A 318 -14.36 -30.51 -17.26
CA GLN A 318 -14.19 -29.45 -18.26
C GLN A 318 -14.10 -28.06 -17.58
N GLY A 319 -14.97 -27.76 -16.59
CA GLY A 319 -14.91 -26.55 -15.80
C GLY A 319 -13.56 -26.39 -15.08
N PHE A 320 -13.05 -27.48 -14.49
CA PHE A 320 -11.73 -27.52 -13.86
C PHE A 320 -10.61 -27.20 -14.87
N VAL A 321 -10.60 -27.84 -16.04
CA VAL A 321 -9.57 -27.60 -17.08
C VAL A 321 -9.62 -26.16 -17.59
N ILE A 322 -10.81 -25.60 -17.83
CA ILE A 322 -10.98 -24.20 -18.25
C ILE A 322 -10.43 -23.28 -17.16
N GLY A 323 -10.79 -23.52 -15.89
CA GLY A 323 -10.30 -22.77 -14.75
C GLY A 323 -8.78 -22.83 -14.60
N PHE A 324 -8.22 -24.03 -14.68
CA PHE A 324 -6.78 -24.25 -14.55
C PHE A 324 -5.97 -23.56 -15.65
N VAL A 325 -6.35 -23.78 -16.91
CA VAL A 325 -5.69 -23.16 -18.07
C VAL A 325 -5.86 -21.63 -18.02
N GLY A 326 -7.08 -21.14 -17.77
CA GLY A 326 -7.37 -19.71 -17.67
C GLY A 326 -6.57 -19.06 -16.55
N THR A 327 -6.42 -19.72 -15.40
CA THR A 327 -5.63 -19.21 -14.27
C THR A 327 -4.14 -19.11 -14.61
N ILE A 328 -3.55 -20.12 -15.24
CA ILE A 328 -2.14 -20.08 -15.66
C ILE A 328 -1.89 -18.90 -16.60
N PHE A 329 -2.71 -18.77 -17.67
CA PHE A 329 -2.55 -17.67 -18.59
C PHE A 329 -2.87 -16.31 -17.95
N GLY A 330 -3.82 -16.26 -17.01
CA GLY A 330 -4.13 -15.06 -16.22
C GLY A 330 -2.95 -14.60 -15.38
N ILE A 331 -2.29 -15.51 -14.68
CA ILE A 331 -1.07 -15.21 -13.89
C ILE A 331 0.04 -14.70 -14.80
N LEU A 332 0.31 -15.40 -15.91
CA LEU A 332 1.36 -14.99 -16.85
C LEU A 332 1.09 -13.61 -17.43
N MET A 333 -0.16 -13.33 -17.82
CA MET A 333 -0.55 -12.02 -18.34
C MET A 333 -0.45 -10.92 -17.26
N ALA A 334 -0.82 -11.22 -16.01
CA ALA A 334 -0.68 -10.29 -14.89
C ALA A 334 0.79 -9.94 -14.62
N LEU A 335 1.66 -10.94 -14.55
CA LEU A 335 3.10 -10.74 -14.36
C LEU A 335 3.71 -9.93 -15.52
N CYS A 336 3.30 -10.22 -16.75
CA CYS A 336 3.72 -9.46 -17.93
C CYS A 336 3.27 -8.00 -17.83
N ALA A 337 2.01 -7.73 -17.51
CA ALA A 337 1.47 -6.37 -17.36
C ALA A 337 2.17 -5.61 -16.23
N LEU A 338 2.43 -6.26 -15.08
CA LEU A 338 3.14 -5.67 -13.95
C LEU A 338 4.62 -5.41 -14.26
N TYR A 339 5.26 -6.27 -15.06
CA TYR A 339 6.63 -6.05 -15.51
C TYR A 339 6.73 -4.82 -16.43
N PHE A 340 5.79 -4.66 -17.36
CA PHE A 340 5.73 -3.54 -18.29
C PHE A 340 4.97 -2.31 -17.75
N ARG A 341 4.66 -2.24 -16.44
CA ARG A 341 3.88 -1.15 -15.85
C ARG A 341 4.47 0.25 -16.10
N GLY A 342 5.81 0.39 -16.01
CA GLY A 342 6.50 1.67 -16.24
C GLY A 342 6.32 2.17 -17.68
N PRO A 343 6.69 1.40 -18.71
CA PRO A 343 6.44 1.75 -20.11
C PRO A 343 4.96 2.01 -20.44
N ILE A 344 4.04 1.22 -19.86
CA ILE A 344 2.59 1.42 -20.07
C ILE A 344 2.16 2.78 -19.50
N LEU A 345 2.57 3.08 -18.26
CA LEU A 345 2.25 4.33 -17.60
C LEU A 345 2.83 5.54 -18.32
N SER A 346 4.11 5.48 -18.70
CA SER A 346 4.77 6.57 -19.43
C SER A 346 4.14 6.84 -20.80
N THR A 347 3.69 5.78 -21.49
CA THR A 347 2.96 5.89 -22.75
C THR A 347 1.58 6.53 -22.54
N TYR A 348 0.85 6.09 -21.51
CA TYR A 348 -0.44 6.67 -21.14
C TYR A 348 -0.33 8.17 -20.82
N MET A 349 0.65 8.57 -19.99
CA MET A 349 0.90 9.98 -19.66
C MET A 349 1.23 10.80 -20.88
N ARG A 350 2.03 10.26 -21.81
CA ARG A 350 2.39 10.94 -23.05
C ARG A 350 1.18 11.15 -23.96
N VAL A 351 0.28 10.18 -24.06
CA VAL A 351 -0.93 10.24 -24.88
C VAL A 351 -1.98 11.18 -24.30
N THR A 352 -2.15 11.19 -22.96
CA THR A 352 -3.15 12.01 -22.28
C THR A 352 -2.68 13.42 -21.95
N ASN A 353 -1.40 13.75 -22.23
CA ASN A 353 -0.77 15.03 -21.89
C ASN A 353 -0.92 15.41 -20.40
N SER A 354 -1.12 14.41 -19.53
CA SER A 354 -1.38 14.58 -18.09
C SER A 354 -0.06 14.47 -17.33
N GLN A 355 0.69 15.56 -17.22
CA GLN A 355 1.94 15.57 -16.44
C GLN A 355 1.71 15.64 -14.92
N VAL A 356 0.51 15.99 -14.44
CA VAL A 356 0.23 16.32 -13.03
C VAL A 356 -0.99 15.56 -12.49
N GLY A 357 -1.33 14.43 -13.06
CA GLY A 357 -2.48 13.67 -12.60
C GLY A 357 -2.25 12.98 -11.25
N PHE A 358 -2.94 11.89 -11.07
CA PHE A 358 -3.02 11.00 -9.93
C PHE A 358 -1.67 10.66 -9.23
N LEU A 359 -0.53 10.71 -9.95
CA LEU A 359 0.79 10.41 -9.43
C LEU A 359 1.41 11.56 -8.62
N GLY A 360 1.08 12.80 -8.95
CA GLY A 360 1.59 13.97 -8.20
C GLY A 360 0.99 14.10 -6.80
N VAL A 361 -0.23 13.60 -6.59
CA VAL A 361 -0.88 13.61 -5.28
C VAL A 361 -0.22 12.61 -4.30
N TYR A 362 0.31 11.50 -4.82
CA TYR A 362 0.96 10.47 -4.01
C TYR A 362 2.49 10.48 -4.11
N ASP A 363 3.06 11.42 -4.86
CA ASP A 363 4.52 11.53 -5.12
C ASP A 363 5.15 10.19 -5.56
N VAL A 364 4.40 9.44 -6.37
CA VAL A 364 4.76 8.10 -6.81
C VAL A 364 5.15 8.17 -8.29
N TYR A 365 6.45 8.20 -8.56
CA TYR A 365 6.98 8.15 -9.92
C TYR A 365 6.78 6.78 -10.59
N GLU A 366 6.58 5.73 -9.80
CA GLU A 366 6.31 4.38 -10.26
C GLU A 366 5.16 3.76 -9.47
N ILE A 367 4.29 2.98 -10.12
CA ILE A 367 3.25 2.21 -9.43
C ILE A 367 3.95 1.18 -8.53
N PRO A 368 3.84 1.29 -7.19
CA PRO A 368 4.45 0.33 -6.30
C PRO A 368 3.76 -1.02 -6.43
N VAL A 369 4.54 -2.09 -6.44
CA VAL A 369 4.02 -3.46 -6.55
C VAL A 369 4.70 -4.34 -5.52
N HIS A 370 3.91 -5.01 -4.71
CA HIS A 370 4.40 -5.99 -3.75
C HIS A 370 3.72 -7.35 -3.97
N TYR A 371 4.54 -8.39 -4.24
CA TYR A 371 4.07 -9.73 -4.53
C TYR A 371 3.99 -10.57 -3.27
N LEU A 372 2.78 -10.87 -2.80
CA LEU A 372 2.55 -11.80 -1.69
C LEU A 372 2.22 -13.19 -2.25
N LYS A 373 3.00 -14.20 -1.89
CA LYS A 373 2.75 -15.59 -2.31
C LYS A 373 1.36 -16.10 -1.90
N SER A 374 0.87 -15.65 -0.73
CA SER A 374 -0.47 -15.97 -0.24
C SER A 374 -1.57 -15.56 -1.22
N ASP A 375 -1.44 -14.40 -1.85
CA ASP A 375 -2.46 -13.85 -2.76
C ASP A 375 -2.53 -14.69 -4.04
N PHE A 376 -1.38 -15.04 -4.61
CA PHE A 376 -1.34 -15.93 -5.78
C PHE A 376 -1.97 -17.29 -5.50
N ILE A 377 -1.70 -17.89 -4.34
CA ILE A 377 -2.28 -19.17 -3.93
C ILE A 377 -3.79 -19.03 -3.75
N MET A 378 -4.23 -18.01 -3.03
CA MET A 378 -5.65 -17.76 -2.76
C MET A 378 -6.44 -17.55 -4.06
N VAL A 379 -5.94 -16.68 -4.95
CA VAL A 379 -6.55 -16.41 -6.26
C VAL A 379 -6.63 -17.68 -7.11
N THR A 380 -5.55 -18.46 -7.14
CA THR A 380 -5.48 -19.72 -7.90
C THR A 380 -6.53 -20.71 -7.40
N ILE A 381 -6.58 -20.96 -6.09
CA ILE A 381 -7.56 -21.89 -5.49
C ILE A 381 -8.97 -21.40 -5.76
N PHE A 382 -9.24 -20.13 -5.55
CA PHE A 382 -10.56 -19.53 -5.71
C PHE A 382 -11.04 -19.60 -7.17
N ALA A 383 -10.19 -19.27 -8.14
CA ALA A 383 -10.51 -19.32 -9.56
C ALA A 383 -10.83 -20.76 -10.01
N ILE A 384 -10.01 -21.74 -9.60
CA ILE A 384 -10.22 -23.15 -9.95
C ILE A 384 -11.50 -23.70 -9.31
N VAL A 385 -11.74 -23.40 -8.02
CA VAL A 385 -12.95 -23.87 -7.31
C VAL A 385 -14.21 -23.30 -7.98
N ILE A 386 -14.26 -22.00 -8.22
CA ILE A 386 -15.43 -21.36 -8.84
C ILE A 386 -15.66 -21.88 -10.26
N SER A 387 -14.61 -22.01 -11.07
CA SER A 387 -14.72 -22.55 -12.42
C SER A 387 -15.22 -24.00 -12.43
N THR A 388 -14.81 -24.81 -11.46
CA THR A 388 -15.29 -26.18 -11.29
C THR A 388 -16.76 -26.21 -10.88
N LEU A 389 -17.15 -25.34 -9.93
CA LEU A 389 -18.53 -25.19 -9.47
C LEU A 389 -19.46 -24.69 -10.58
N ALA A 390 -18.97 -23.77 -11.43
CA ALA A 390 -19.73 -23.30 -12.60
C ALA A 390 -20.09 -24.45 -13.56
N GLY A 391 -19.27 -25.49 -13.64
CA GLY A 391 -19.52 -26.71 -14.38
C GLY A 391 -20.64 -27.61 -13.81
N LEU A 392 -21.06 -27.42 -12.54
CA LEU A 392 -22.08 -28.26 -11.89
C LEU A 392 -23.47 -28.06 -12.51
N LEU A 393 -23.86 -26.84 -12.82
CA LEU A 393 -25.17 -26.52 -13.42
C LEU A 393 -25.39 -27.28 -14.75
N PRO A 394 -24.50 -27.16 -15.73
CA PRO A 394 -24.62 -27.96 -16.97
C PRO A 394 -24.45 -29.47 -16.72
N ALA A 395 -23.61 -29.85 -15.74
CA ALA A 395 -23.42 -31.25 -15.37
C ALA A 395 -24.71 -31.90 -14.85
N PHE A 396 -25.45 -31.24 -13.96
CA PHE A 396 -26.76 -31.72 -13.49
C PHE A 396 -27.78 -31.84 -14.63
N ARG A 397 -27.79 -30.87 -15.55
CA ARG A 397 -28.69 -30.92 -16.72
C ARG A 397 -28.33 -32.08 -17.64
N ALA A 398 -27.07 -32.30 -17.95
CA ALA A 398 -26.58 -33.41 -18.74
C ALA A 398 -26.91 -34.76 -18.11
N ALA A 399 -26.77 -34.89 -16.79
CA ALA A 399 -27.07 -36.12 -16.07
C ALA A 399 -28.57 -36.49 -16.03
N ARG A 400 -29.48 -35.53 -16.20
CA ARG A 400 -30.93 -35.72 -16.18
C ARG A 400 -31.54 -35.94 -17.57
N LEU A 401 -30.75 -35.93 -18.64
CA LEU A 401 -31.22 -36.19 -19.99
C LEU A 401 -31.69 -37.65 -20.11
N LYS A 402 -32.94 -37.82 -20.54
CA LYS A 402 -33.49 -39.14 -20.83
C LYS A 402 -33.04 -39.56 -22.24
N PRO A 403 -32.52 -40.79 -22.43
CA PRO A 403 -32.04 -41.25 -23.74
C PRO A 403 -33.10 -41.15 -24.83
N ALA A 404 -34.36 -41.50 -24.51
CA ALA A 404 -35.47 -41.44 -25.44
C ALA A 404 -35.74 -40.02 -25.98
N ASP A 405 -35.72 -39.02 -25.08
CA ASP A 405 -35.97 -37.61 -25.46
C ASP A 405 -34.76 -37.01 -26.20
N ALA A 406 -33.55 -37.42 -25.82
CA ALA A 406 -32.31 -36.98 -26.48
C ALA A 406 -32.13 -37.50 -27.91
N LEU A 407 -32.65 -38.69 -28.20
CA LEU A 407 -32.58 -39.29 -29.53
C LEU A 407 -33.73 -38.85 -30.45
N ARG A 408 -34.83 -38.32 -29.86
CA ARG A 408 -36.03 -37.87 -30.58
C ARG A 408 -35.98 -36.37 -30.96
N SER A 409 -35.09 -35.61 -30.35
CA SER A 409 -34.90 -34.16 -30.68
C SER A 409 -34.21 -34.03 -32.03
N GLU A 410 -34.98 -33.64 -33.06
CA GLU A 410 -34.44 -33.14 -34.31
C GLU A 410 -33.79 -31.78 -34.16
#